data_804848ef09bc186d4ff38d0aaa05c419
#
_entry.id   804848ef09bc186d4ff38d0aaa05c419
#
_cell.length_a   1.000
_cell.length_b   1.000
_cell.length_c   1.000
_cell.angle_alpha   90.00
_cell.angle_beta   90.00
_cell.angle_gamma   90.00
#
_symmetry.space_group_name_H-M   'P 1'
#
loop_
_entity.id
_entity.type
_entity.pdbx_description
1 polymer ?
#
loop_
_entity_poly.entity_id
_entity_poly.type
_entity_poly.pdbx_seq_one_letter_code
_entity_poly.pdbx_strand_id
1 'polypeptide(L)'
;EEPFGPLTPLLTFKNFDEMIKKANNQVAGLAGYVCTNSIELANKTSEALETGMVAVNTPFISNAETPFGGIKQSGYGREGGSVGIKDYLNIKYTHLGLSG
;
A
#
# COMPACT_ATOMS: atom_id res chain seq x y z
N GLU A 1 -12.01 -5.64 -13.98
CA GLU A 1 -11.73 -4.24 -14.36
C GLU A 1 -12.37 -3.30 -13.34
N GLU A 2 -11.63 -2.29 -12.87
CA GLU A 2 -12.15 -1.30 -11.93
C GLU A 2 -13.15 -0.37 -12.63
N PRO A 3 -14.40 -0.24 -12.15
CA PRO A 3 -15.37 0.67 -12.75
C PRO A 3 -15.09 2.11 -12.31
N PHE A 4 -14.71 2.97 -13.24
CA PHE A 4 -14.64 4.43 -13.02
C PHE A 4 -16.02 5.05 -13.29
N GLY A 5 -16.85 5.12 -12.24
CA GLY A 5 -18.22 5.62 -12.36
C GLY A 5 -18.96 5.57 -11.01
N PRO A 6 -20.23 5.94 -10.97
CA PRO A 6 -21.01 6.01 -9.73
C PRO A 6 -21.50 4.63 -9.26
N LEU A 7 -20.67 3.61 -9.39
CA LEU A 7 -20.96 2.24 -8.94
C LEU A 7 -20.12 1.93 -7.71
N THR A 8 -20.77 1.50 -6.64
CA THR A 8 -20.12 1.06 -5.41
C THR A 8 -20.53 -0.39 -5.14
N PRO A 9 -19.72 -1.37 -5.52
CA PRO A 9 -20.01 -2.77 -5.20
C PRO A 9 -19.85 -3.01 -3.70
N LEU A 10 -20.86 -3.62 -3.10
CA LEU A 10 -20.88 -3.98 -1.67
C LEU A 10 -20.81 -5.50 -1.52
N LEU A 11 -19.85 -5.94 -0.71
CA LEU A 11 -19.67 -7.35 -0.38
C LEU A 11 -19.79 -7.53 1.14
N THR A 12 -20.43 -8.59 1.55
CA THR A 12 -20.54 -8.99 2.95
C THR A 12 -19.56 -10.11 3.27
N PHE A 13 -19.18 -10.23 4.54
CA PHE A 13 -18.32 -11.30 5.04
C PHE A 13 -18.79 -11.74 6.42
N LYS A 14 -18.46 -12.97 6.83
CA LYS A 14 -18.86 -13.55 8.09
C LYS A 14 -17.78 -13.51 9.17
N ASN A 15 -16.52 -13.46 8.76
CA ASN A 15 -15.37 -13.46 9.66
C ASN A 15 -14.19 -12.75 9.02
N PHE A 16 -13.14 -12.56 9.80
CA PHE A 16 -11.93 -11.85 9.39
C PHE A 16 -11.23 -12.51 8.20
N ASP A 17 -11.08 -13.83 8.23
CA ASP A 17 -10.34 -14.55 7.18
C ASP A 17 -11.05 -14.47 5.83
N GLU A 18 -12.37 -14.57 5.83
CA GLU A 18 -13.17 -14.37 4.62
C GLU A 18 -13.06 -12.94 4.10
N MET A 19 -13.06 -11.95 5.00
CA MET A 19 -12.89 -10.55 4.63
C MET A 19 -11.54 -10.32 3.94
N ILE A 20 -10.46 -10.76 4.55
CA ILE A 20 -9.10 -10.58 3.99
C ILE A 20 -8.95 -11.33 2.68
N LYS A 21 -9.48 -12.55 2.58
CA LYS A 21 -9.45 -13.30 1.32
C LYS A 21 -10.17 -12.57 0.19
N LYS A 22 -11.34 -11.99 0.47
CA LYS A 22 -12.08 -11.21 -0.52
C LYS A 22 -11.37 -9.90 -0.88
N ALA A 23 -10.85 -9.19 0.12
CA ALA A 23 -10.14 -7.93 -0.09
C ALA A 23 -8.86 -8.12 -0.91
N ASN A 24 -8.10 -9.18 -0.66
CA ASN A 24 -6.84 -9.46 -1.34
C ASN A 24 -7.01 -10.15 -2.72
N ASN A 25 -8.21 -10.61 -3.04
CA ASN A 25 -8.52 -11.23 -4.34
C ASN A 25 -8.66 -10.18 -5.44
N GLN A 26 -7.65 -9.33 -5.58
CA GLN A 26 -7.56 -8.26 -6.56
C GLN A 26 -6.20 -8.30 -7.26
N VAL A 27 -6.19 -7.95 -8.53
CA VAL A 27 -4.94 -7.82 -9.30
C VAL A 27 -4.19 -6.52 -8.99
N ALA A 28 -4.88 -5.52 -8.48
CA ALA A 28 -4.33 -4.25 -8.02
C ALA A 28 -4.15 -4.24 -6.49
N GLY A 29 -3.29 -3.36 -6.00
CA GLY A 29 -3.02 -3.21 -4.58
C GLY A 29 -2.46 -1.82 -4.27
N LEU A 30 -3.22 -0.75 -4.56
CA LEU A 30 -2.78 0.61 -4.29
C LEU A 30 -3.07 1.00 -2.84
N ALA A 31 -4.33 1.01 -2.46
CA ALA A 31 -4.78 1.52 -1.17
C ALA A 31 -5.93 0.70 -0.60
N GLY A 32 -5.89 0.47 0.71
CA GLY A 32 -6.98 -0.08 1.50
C GLY A 32 -7.46 0.92 2.54
N TYR A 33 -8.75 0.87 2.85
CA TYR A 33 -9.36 1.72 3.86
C TYR A 33 -10.08 0.86 4.89
N VAL A 34 -9.83 1.13 6.16
CA VAL A 34 -10.37 0.35 7.28
C VAL A 34 -11.09 1.27 8.25
N CYS A 35 -12.31 0.91 8.62
CA CYS A 35 -13.07 1.60 9.66
C CYS A 35 -13.31 0.65 10.84
N THR A 36 -12.76 0.96 12.00
CA THR A 36 -12.91 0.15 13.21
C THR A 36 -12.62 0.97 14.46
N ASN A 37 -13.24 0.61 15.58
CA ASN A 37 -12.95 1.16 16.91
C ASN A 37 -11.94 0.29 17.69
N SER A 38 -11.52 -0.85 17.13
CA SER A 38 -10.53 -1.74 17.75
C SER A 38 -9.15 -1.51 17.16
N ILE A 39 -8.20 -1.09 17.99
CA ILE A 39 -6.80 -0.90 17.58
C ILE A 39 -6.16 -2.23 17.17
N GLU A 40 -6.51 -3.33 17.83
CA GLU A 40 -6.04 -4.66 17.47
C GLU A 40 -6.51 -5.06 16.07
N LEU A 41 -7.79 -4.84 15.78
CA LEU A 41 -8.35 -5.15 14.47
C LEU A 41 -7.77 -4.22 13.39
N ALA A 42 -7.53 -2.95 13.71
CA ALA A 42 -6.87 -2.02 12.80
C ALA A 42 -5.49 -2.51 12.39
N ASN A 43 -4.64 -2.87 13.35
CA ASN A 43 -3.29 -3.37 13.11
C ASN A 43 -3.33 -4.68 12.32
N LYS A 44 -4.11 -5.65 12.79
CA LYS A 44 -4.25 -6.95 12.13
C LYS A 44 -4.72 -6.82 10.68
N THR A 45 -5.68 -5.93 10.42
CA THR A 45 -6.18 -5.71 9.06
C THR A 45 -5.14 -5.01 8.19
N SER A 46 -4.45 -3.99 8.74
CA SER A 46 -3.41 -3.27 8.01
C SER A 46 -2.26 -4.17 7.59
N GLU A 47 -1.86 -5.11 8.44
CA GLU A 47 -0.81 -6.08 8.11
C GLU A 47 -1.27 -7.13 7.08
N ALA A 48 -2.54 -7.53 7.14
CA ALA A 48 -3.07 -8.58 6.28
C ALA A 48 -3.48 -8.11 4.88
N LEU A 49 -3.75 -6.82 4.70
CA LEU A 49 -4.12 -6.27 3.40
C LEU A 49 -2.91 -6.21 2.44
N GLU A 50 -3.08 -6.76 1.27
CA GLU A 50 -2.07 -6.74 0.20
C GLU A 50 -2.21 -5.46 -0.64
N THR A 51 -1.92 -4.32 -0.01
CA THR A 51 -1.91 -3.00 -0.63
C THR A 51 -0.64 -2.24 -0.24
N GLY A 52 -0.24 -1.28 -1.06
CA GLY A 52 0.91 -0.43 -0.75
C GLY A 52 0.66 0.58 0.37
N MET A 53 -0.61 0.92 0.59
CA MET A 53 -1.04 1.88 1.59
C MET A 53 -2.30 1.41 2.29
N VAL A 54 -2.42 1.72 3.58
CA VAL A 54 -3.64 1.49 4.35
C VAL A 54 -3.96 2.73 5.18
N ALA A 55 -5.20 3.20 5.08
CA ALA A 55 -5.74 4.25 5.93
C ALA A 55 -6.76 3.67 6.92
N VAL A 56 -6.66 4.07 8.17
CA VAL A 56 -7.58 3.65 9.24
C VAL A 56 -8.38 4.84 9.73
N ASN A 57 -9.70 4.74 9.66
CA ASN A 57 -10.65 5.76 10.11
C ASN A 57 -10.45 7.16 9.47
N THR A 58 -9.84 7.24 8.31
CA THR A 58 -9.64 8.47 7.55
C THR A 58 -9.69 8.21 6.06
N PRO A 59 -10.24 9.12 5.26
CA PRO A 59 -10.17 9.03 3.80
C PRO A 59 -8.84 9.57 3.25
N PHE A 60 -8.05 10.27 4.06
CA PHE A 60 -6.80 10.89 3.64
C PHE A 60 -5.65 9.91 3.75
N ILE A 61 -5.01 9.60 2.64
CA ILE A 61 -3.92 8.63 2.55
C ILE A 61 -2.64 9.21 1.96
N SER A 62 -2.71 10.41 1.38
CA SER A 62 -1.59 11.04 0.70
C SER A 62 -1.17 12.33 1.37
N ASN A 63 0.12 12.43 1.69
CA ASN A 63 0.80 13.67 2.05
C ASN A 63 2.27 13.60 1.61
N ALA A 64 2.96 14.76 1.62
CA ALA A 64 4.34 14.84 1.13
C ALA A 64 5.37 14.06 1.96
N GLU A 65 5.06 13.76 3.21
CA GLU A 65 5.96 13.11 4.16
C GLU A 65 5.86 11.59 4.15
N THR A 66 4.83 11.04 3.51
CA THR A 66 4.56 9.60 3.50
C THR A 66 4.79 8.99 2.12
N PRO A 67 5.27 7.73 2.07
CA PRO A 67 5.38 7.01 0.81
C PRO A 67 4.01 6.78 0.19
N PHE A 68 3.88 7.11 -1.09
CA PHE A 68 2.70 6.84 -1.89
C PHE A 68 3.03 5.85 -3.00
N GLY A 69 2.26 4.78 -3.11
CA GLY A 69 2.42 3.79 -4.16
C GLY A 69 1.80 2.45 -3.79
N GLY A 70 1.70 1.58 -4.77
CA GLY A 70 1.04 0.29 -4.68
C GLY A 70 1.96 -0.90 -4.82
N ILE A 71 1.35 -2.06 -4.81
CA ILE A 71 1.94 -3.35 -5.11
C ILE A 71 1.11 -4.05 -6.20
N LYS A 72 1.49 -5.23 -6.61
CA LYS A 72 0.82 -5.99 -7.67
C LYS A 72 0.76 -5.17 -8.98
N GLN A 73 -0.35 -5.18 -9.70
CA GLN A 73 -0.52 -4.40 -10.93
C GLN A 73 -0.70 -2.89 -10.72
N SER A 74 -0.80 -2.42 -9.49
CA SER A 74 -0.75 -0.99 -9.19
C SER A 74 0.63 -0.36 -9.37
N GLY A 75 1.66 -1.15 -9.63
CA GLY A 75 2.98 -0.71 -10.06
C GLY A 75 4.08 -0.92 -9.04
N TYR A 76 5.23 -0.36 -9.34
CA TYR A 76 6.47 -0.46 -8.55
C TYR A 76 6.86 0.91 -8.02
N GLY A 77 7.74 0.92 -7.01
CA GLY A 77 8.29 2.14 -6.46
C GLY A 77 7.34 2.88 -5.52
N ARG A 78 7.83 4.01 -5.04
CA ARG A 78 7.07 4.90 -4.16
C ARG A 78 7.38 6.35 -4.49
N GLU A 79 6.35 7.20 -4.44
CA GLU A 79 6.48 8.65 -4.46
C GLU A 79 6.45 9.17 -3.02
N GLY A 80 6.95 10.39 -2.81
CA GLY A 80 6.92 11.06 -1.50
C GLY A 80 7.75 10.38 -0.42
N GLY A 81 7.74 10.99 0.76
CA GLY A 81 8.53 10.54 1.91
C GLY A 81 10.03 10.47 1.64
N SER A 82 10.77 9.90 2.56
CA SER A 82 12.23 9.73 2.45
C SER A 82 12.65 8.67 1.42
N VAL A 83 11.73 7.84 0.98
CA VAL A 83 12.00 6.75 0.04
C VAL A 83 11.81 7.17 -1.43
N GLY A 84 11.00 8.20 -1.69
CA GLY A 84 10.64 8.61 -3.05
C GLY A 84 11.83 8.99 -3.93
N ILE A 85 12.85 9.63 -3.36
CA ILE A 85 14.05 10.02 -4.09
C ILE A 85 14.85 8.82 -4.60
N LYS A 86 14.70 7.65 -3.97
CA LYS A 86 15.49 6.45 -4.31
C LYS A 86 15.22 5.96 -5.72
N ASP A 87 14.01 6.14 -6.23
CA ASP A 87 13.64 5.73 -7.59
C ASP A 87 14.30 6.59 -8.68
N TYR A 88 14.88 7.74 -8.31
CA TYR A 88 15.61 8.64 -9.19
C TYR A 88 17.14 8.49 -9.10
N LEU A 89 17.61 7.58 -8.26
CA LEU A 89 19.04 7.41 -7.96
C LEU A 89 19.55 6.06 -8.44
N ASN A 90 20.78 6.06 -8.92
CA ASN A 90 21.56 4.86 -9.17
C ASN A 90 22.60 4.67 -8.08
N ILE A 91 22.69 3.48 -7.53
CA ILE A 91 23.73 3.13 -6.56
C ILE A 91 25.00 2.78 -7.33
N LYS A 92 26.10 3.48 -7.03
CA LYS A 92 27.43 3.20 -7.59
C LYS A 92 28.40 2.87 -6.47
N TYR A 93 29.04 1.73 -6.57
CA TYR A 93 30.19 1.39 -5.74
C TYR A 93 31.49 1.72 -6.50
N THR A 94 32.43 2.38 -5.82
CA THR A 94 33.76 2.62 -6.35
C THR A 94 34.78 2.13 -5.33
N HIS A 95 35.66 1.26 -5.76
CA HIS A 95 36.84 0.84 -5.00
C HIS A 95 38.10 1.44 -5.62
N LEU A 96 38.84 2.20 -4.83
CA LEU A 96 40.11 2.77 -5.25
C LEU A 96 41.23 2.07 -4.49
N GLY A 97 41.97 1.22 -5.20
CA GLY A 97 43.19 0.61 -4.67
C GLY A 97 44.35 1.56 -4.89
N LEU A 98 45.09 1.87 -3.84
CA LEU A 98 46.38 2.58 -3.93
C LEU A 98 47.46 1.51 -3.98
N SER A 99 48.07 1.32 -5.16
CA SER A 99 49.31 0.56 -5.29
C SER A 99 50.47 1.45 -4.85
N GLY A 100 51.08 1.10 -3.76
CA GLY A 100 52.32 1.73 -3.31
C GLY A 100 53.50 1.45 -4.21
#